data_84a6c6b067c4cdfef956c1c818009730
#
_entry.id   84a6c6b067c4cdfef956c1c818009730
#
_cell.length_a   1.000
_cell.length_b   1.000
_cell.length_c   1.000
_cell.angle_alpha   90.00
_cell.angle_beta   90.00
_cell.angle_gamma   90.00
#
_symmetry.space_group_name_H-M   'P 1'
#
loop_
_entity.id
_entity.type
_entity.pdbx_description
1 polymer ?
#
loop_
_entity_poly.entity_id
_entity_poly.type
_entity_poly.pdbx_seq_one_letter_code
_entity_poly.pdbx_strand_id
1 'polypeptide(L)'
;VLLQETWINQCAVERRAKYTIFFSSSDSNGTNRTEAGVAIMIKNTLLNKIIDIEPISDRLMVISLRGTVTYTFVNAYMYTSKNPEKNPDIYRQLKGIVHRHRGGGPVLIGGDFNADVQSTDAAGNRAVGAHTFDKKHESEIRDEGMISNREELLDFCISQGHIIANTWYHKTETPKITWKRPGTIPTHDKIRGHYAVK
;
A
#
# COMPACT_ATOMS: atom_id res chain seq x y z
N VAL A 1 4.19 -0.39 -11.40
CA VAL A 1 2.90 -0.81 -10.80
C VAL A 1 3.20 -1.66 -9.58
N LEU A 2 2.44 -1.46 -8.52
CA LEU A 2 2.49 -2.25 -7.29
C LEU A 2 1.32 -3.23 -7.31
N LEU A 3 1.60 -4.51 -7.09
CA LEU A 3 0.62 -5.60 -7.15
C LEU A 3 0.54 -6.29 -5.80
N GLN A 4 -0.66 -6.58 -5.34
CA GLN A 4 -0.95 -7.33 -4.12
C GLN A 4 -1.76 -8.58 -4.48
N GLU A 5 -1.86 -9.53 -3.54
CA GLU A 5 -2.58 -10.81 -3.73
C GLU A 5 -2.09 -11.60 -4.95
N THR A 6 -0.76 -11.67 -5.13
CA THR A 6 -0.18 -12.37 -6.29
C THR A 6 -0.28 -13.88 -6.16
N TRP A 7 -0.47 -14.41 -4.95
CA TRP A 7 -0.56 -15.84 -4.63
C TRP A 7 0.64 -16.66 -5.10
N ILE A 8 1.75 -15.99 -5.39
CA ILE A 8 3.02 -16.62 -5.73
C ILE A 8 3.76 -16.92 -4.44
N ASN A 9 4.13 -18.18 -4.26
CA ASN A 9 4.72 -18.69 -3.04
C ASN A 9 6.26 -18.73 -3.02
N GLN A 10 6.89 -18.02 -3.95
CA GLN A 10 8.36 -17.89 -4.03
C GLN A 10 8.77 -16.53 -4.56
N CYS A 11 9.96 -16.08 -4.19
CA CYS A 11 10.56 -14.94 -4.84
C CYS A 11 10.95 -15.32 -6.27
N ALA A 12 10.48 -14.54 -7.25
CA ALA A 12 10.66 -14.84 -8.66
C ALA A 12 10.78 -13.57 -9.50
N VAL A 13 11.29 -13.73 -10.71
CA VAL A 13 11.33 -12.66 -11.71
C VAL A 13 10.72 -13.19 -13.00
N GLU A 14 9.70 -12.51 -13.47
CA GLU A 14 9.02 -12.84 -14.72
C GLU A 14 9.23 -11.74 -15.75
N ARG A 15 9.87 -12.08 -16.88
CA ARG A 15 10.10 -11.15 -17.99
C ARG A 15 9.02 -11.27 -19.05
N ARG A 16 8.42 -10.13 -19.39
CA ARG A 16 7.47 -9.98 -20.50
C ARG A 16 8.02 -9.01 -21.53
N ALA A 17 7.38 -8.94 -22.71
CA ALA A 17 7.86 -8.10 -23.82
C ALA A 17 8.08 -6.62 -23.44
N LYS A 18 7.21 -6.05 -22.62
CA LYS A 18 7.25 -4.61 -22.23
C LYS A 18 7.57 -4.37 -20.76
N TYR A 19 7.43 -5.40 -19.91
CA TYR A 19 7.54 -5.27 -18.46
C TYR A 19 8.29 -6.46 -17.86
N THR A 20 8.94 -6.22 -16.75
CA THR A 20 9.48 -7.26 -15.86
C THR A 20 8.77 -7.16 -14.52
N ILE A 21 8.37 -8.29 -13.96
CA ILE A 21 7.67 -8.40 -12.69
C ILE A 21 8.59 -9.07 -11.69
N PHE A 22 8.79 -8.45 -10.56
CA PHE A 22 9.56 -8.97 -9.44
C PHE A 22 8.60 -9.34 -8.32
N PHE A 23 8.61 -10.60 -7.90
CA PHE A 23 7.73 -11.14 -6.86
C PHE A 23 8.45 -11.27 -5.54
N SER A 24 7.75 -11.01 -4.45
CA SER A 24 8.20 -11.20 -3.07
C SER A 24 7.21 -12.10 -2.32
N SER A 25 7.76 -13.07 -1.60
CA SER A 25 7.01 -14.03 -0.78
C SER A 25 7.76 -14.34 0.52
N SER A 26 7.05 -14.82 1.52
CA SER A 26 7.63 -15.26 2.80
C SER A 26 8.22 -16.67 2.74
N ASP A 27 7.77 -17.50 1.81
CA ASP A 27 8.25 -18.88 1.68
C ASP A 27 9.28 -19.00 0.55
N SER A 28 10.55 -19.05 0.93
CA SER A 28 11.65 -19.26 -0.01
C SER A 28 11.69 -20.68 -0.60
N ASN A 29 11.01 -21.64 0.01
CA ASN A 29 11.06 -23.05 -0.38
C ASN A 29 9.86 -23.51 -1.23
N GLY A 30 8.86 -22.66 -1.43
CA GLY A 30 7.71 -22.94 -2.30
C GLY A 30 6.77 -24.06 -1.82
N THR A 31 6.90 -24.49 -0.57
CA THR A 31 6.19 -25.67 -0.04
C THR A 31 4.83 -25.32 0.54
N ASN A 32 4.62 -24.11 0.99
CA ASN A 32 3.37 -23.65 1.58
C ASN A 32 2.63 -22.69 0.64
N ARG A 33 1.31 -22.83 0.57
CA ARG A 33 0.47 -21.88 -0.15
C ARG A 33 0.44 -20.57 0.62
N THR A 34 0.99 -19.50 0.02
CA THR A 34 0.89 -18.17 0.61
C THR A 34 -0.53 -17.62 0.45
N GLU A 35 -1.02 -16.96 1.48
CA GLU A 35 -2.32 -16.26 1.44
C GLU A 35 -2.17 -14.79 1.01
N ALA A 36 -0.97 -14.39 0.58
CA ALA A 36 -0.64 -13.03 0.21
C ALA A 36 0.23 -13.00 -1.06
N GLY A 37 1.36 -12.37 -1.00
CA GLY A 37 2.29 -12.15 -2.10
C GLY A 37 2.16 -10.75 -2.67
N VAL A 38 3.28 -10.07 -2.80
CA VAL A 38 3.37 -8.75 -3.43
C VAL A 38 4.34 -8.78 -4.59
N ALA A 39 4.13 -7.90 -5.58
CA ALA A 39 5.06 -7.78 -6.68
C ALA A 39 5.18 -6.34 -7.17
N ILE A 40 6.31 -6.03 -7.78
CA ILE A 40 6.53 -4.74 -8.44
C ILE A 40 6.78 -5.00 -9.92
N MET A 41 5.95 -4.39 -10.77
CA MET A 41 6.06 -4.46 -12.22
C MET A 41 6.71 -3.18 -12.76
N ILE A 42 7.81 -3.33 -13.49
CA ILE A 42 8.63 -2.25 -14.04
C ILE A 42 8.66 -2.35 -15.57
N LYS A 43 8.56 -1.21 -16.27
CA LYS A 43 8.82 -1.17 -17.72
C LYS A 43 10.26 -1.58 -18.01
N ASN A 44 10.48 -2.41 -19.04
CA ASN A 44 11.82 -2.88 -19.39
C ASN A 44 12.79 -1.74 -19.71
N THR A 45 12.30 -0.59 -20.18
CA THR A 45 13.11 0.62 -20.42
C THR A 45 13.70 1.25 -19.15
N LEU A 46 13.21 0.84 -17.96
CA LEU A 46 13.67 1.33 -16.67
C LEU A 46 14.55 0.32 -15.91
N LEU A 47 14.76 -0.88 -16.44
CA LEU A 47 15.53 -1.92 -15.74
C LEU A 47 16.95 -1.49 -15.43
N ASN A 48 17.59 -0.74 -16.33
CA ASN A 48 18.94 -0.19 -16.13
C ASN A 48 19.01 0.92 -15.07
N LYS A 49 17.88 1.38 -14.58
CA LYS A 49 17.78 2.36 -13.49
C LYS A 49 17.62 1.71 -12.13
N ILE A 50 17.38 0.42 -12.07
CA ILE A 50 17.26 -0.29 -10.79
C ILE A 50 18.62 -0.26 -10.09
N ILE A 51 18.61 0.23 -8.84
CA ILE A 51 19.78 0.24 -7.94
C ILE A 51 19.73 -1.00 -7.08
N ASP A 52 18.53 -1.27 -6.52
CA ASP A 52 18.33 -2.36 -5.58
C ASP A 52 16.88 -2.88 -5.61
N ILE A 53 16.72 -4.15 -5.24
CA ILE A 53 15.45 -4.83 -5.09
C ILE A 53 15.49 -5.64 -3.80
N GLU A 54 14.63 -5.31 -2.85
CA GLU A 54 14.53 -5.97 -1.55
C GLU A 54 13.18 -6.70 -1.44
N PRO A 55 13.09 -8.01 -1.74
CA PRO A 55 11.94 -8.82 -1.37
C PRO A 55 12.01 -9.09 0.13
N ILE A 56 11.15 -8.45 0.92
CA ILE A 56 11.21 -8.49 2.39
C ILE A 56 10.31 -9.60 2.93
N SER A 57 9.07 -9.68 2.42
CA SER A 57 8.09 -10.67 2.84
C SER A 57 7.00 -10.82 1.77
N ASP A 58 6.00 -11.64 2.02
CA ASP A 58 4.78 -11.74 1.21
C ASP A 58 3.90 -10.48 1.28
N ARG A 59 4.27 -9.49 2.10
CA ARG A 59 3.52 -8.25 2.32
C ARG A 59 4.31 -6.98 2.07
N LEU A 60 5.63 -7.08 1.99
CA LEU A 60 6.51 -5.93 1.80
C LEU A 60 7.58 -6.22 0.75
N MET A 61 7.72 -5.28 -0.18
CA MET A 61 8.78 -5.29 -1.18
C MET A 61 9.24 -3.87 -1.47
N VAL A 62 10.55 -3.69 -1.65
CA VAL A 62 11.15 -2.39 -1.97
C VAL A 62 11.87 -2.48 -3.30
N ILE A 63 11.82 -1.40 -4.07
CA ILE A 63 12.67 -1.19 -5.23
C ILE A 63 13.20 0.25 -5.24
N SER A 64 14.49 0.40 -5.47
CA SER A 64 15.15 1.70 -5.58
C SER A 64 15.59 1.95 -7.01
N LEU A 65 15.22 3.11 -7.56
CA LEU A 65 15.52 3.51 -8.93
C LEU A 65 16.40 4.76 -8.95
N ARG A 66 17.37 4.76 -9.85
CA ARG A 66 18.25 5.91 -10.12
C ARG A 66 17.54 6.92 -11.01
N GLY A 67 17.36 8.13 -10.51
CA GLY A 67 16.96 9.31 -11.26
C GLY A 67 17.94 10.46 -11.01
N THR A 68 17.44 11.70 -10.93
CA THR A 68 18.22 12.85 -10.43
C THR A 68 18.58 12.68 -8.95
N VAL A 69 17.72 12.00 -8.22
CA VAL A 69 17.93 11.45 -6.88
C VAL A 69 17.50 9.98 -6.89
N THR A 70 17.74 9.25 -5.82
CA THR A 70 17.20 7.89 -5.68
C THR A 70 15.71 7.97 -5.35
N TYR A 71 14.89 7.25 -6.11
CA TYR A 71 13.46 7.07 -5.82
C TYR A 71 13.25 5.68 -5.25
N THR A 72 12.79 5.61 -4.02
CA THR A 72 12.47 4.33 -3.37
C THR A 72 10.95 4.10 -3.40
N PHE A 73 10.53 2.98 -3.97
CA PHE A 73 9.15 2.55 -4.01
C PHE A 73 8.97 1.35 -3.10
N VAL A 74 8.01 1.44 -2.20
CA VAL A 74 7.65 0.37 -1.29
C VAL A 74 6.26 -0.13 -1.66
N ASN A 75 6.13 -1.42 -1.89
CA ASN A 75 4.84 -2.09 -2.03
C ASN A 75 4.46 -2.69 -0.69
N ALA A 76 3.31 -2.30 -0.16
CA ALA A 76 2.82 -2.75 1.14
C ALA A 76 1.42 -3.37 1.01
N TYR A 77 1.22 -4.49 1.69
CA TYR A 77 -0.07 -5.17 1.77
C TYR A 77 -0.40 -5.50 3.23
N MET A 78 -1.30 -4.71 3.82
CA MET A 78 -1.70 -4.85 5.22
C MET A 78 -2.71 -5.99 5.40
N TYR A 79 -2.77 -6.54 6.59
CA TYR A 79 -3.84 -7.47 6.95
C TYR A 79 -5.19 -6.77 6.95
N THR A 80 -6.22 -7.53 6.62
CA THR A 80 -7.60 -7.05 6.67
C THR A 80 -8.06 -6.86 8.12
N SER A 81 -9.24 -6.27 8.30
CA SER A 81 -9.90 -6.11 9.60
C SER A 81 -10.12 -7.40 10.40
N LYS A 82 -9.89 -8.56 9.80
CA LYS A 82 -9.99 -9.86 10.50
C LYS A 82 -8.75 -10.20 11.33
N ASN A 83 -7.59 -9.62 11.02
CA ASN A 83 -6.32 -9.84 11.70
C ASN A 83 -5.55 -8.53 11.88
N PRO A 84 -6.18 -7.48 12.43
CA PRO A 84 -5.55 -6.16 12.53
C PRO A 84 -4.34 -6.17 13.45
N GLU A 85 -4.31 -7.08 14.44
CA GLU A 85 -3.24 -7.24 15.42
C GLU A 85 -1.87 -7.60 14.81
N LYS A 86 -1.83 -8.02 13.55
CA LYS A 86 -0.59 -8.32 12.82
C LYS A 86 0.01 -7.10 12.11
N ASN A 87 -0.75 -6.04 11.92
CA ASN A 87 -0.31 -4.85 11.21
C ASN A 87 0.80 -4.06 11.93
N PRO A 88 0.84 -3.94 13.26
CA PRO A 88 1.92 -3.25 13.95
C PRO A 88 3.31 -3.74 13.58
N ASP A 89 3.49 -5.04 13.32
CA ASP A 89 4.77 -5.60 12.90
C ASP A 89 5.16 -5.16 11.49
N ILE A 90 4.19 -5.07 10.57
CA ILE A 90 4.42 -4.56 9.21
C ILE A 90 4.77 -3.08 9.27
N TYR A 91 4.05 -2.28 10.05
CA TYR A 91 4.37 -0.86 10.23
C TYR A 91 5.73 -0.61 10.88
N ARG A 92 6.16 -1.49 11.79
CA ARG A 92 7.53 -1.44 12.36
C ARG A 92 8.58 -1.67 11.27
N GLN A 93 8.38 -2.64 10.40
CA GLN A 93 9.26 -2.89 9.26
C GLN A 93 9.26 -1.70 8.28
N LEU A 94 8.08 -1.13 7.97
CA LEU A 94 7.95 0.07 7.14
C LEU A 94 8.71 1.26 7.71
N LYS A 95 8.62 1.52 9.02
CA LYS A 95 9.40 2.58 9.70
C LYS A 95 10.90 2.35 9.50
N GLY A 96 11.37 1.11 9.64
CA GLY A 96 12.76 0.75 9.37
C GLY A 96 13.19 1.00 7.93
N ILE A 97 12.34 0.66 6.95
CA ILE A 97 12.58 0.92 5.52
C ILE A 97 12.68 2.43 5.27
N VAL A 98 11.70 3.20 5.74
CA VAL A 98 11.69 4.67 5.59
C VAL A 98 12.97 5.28 6.17
N HIS A 99 13.38 4.83 7.35
CA HIS A 99 14.58 5.34 8.00
C HIS A 99 15.85 5.06 7.18
N ARG A 100 16.01 3.85 6.64
CA ARG A 100 17.17 3.49 5.82
C ARG A 100 17.25 4.27 4.50
N HIS A 101 16.12 4.58 3.88
CA HIS A 101 16.09 5.19 2.56
C HIS A 101 15.90 6.72 2.55
N ARG A 102 15.56 7.33 3.68
CA ARG A 102 15.25 8.77 3.80
C ARG A 102 16.36 9.68 3.27
N GLY A 103 17.63 9.30 3.43
CA GLY A 103 18.77 10.11 3.00
C GLY A 103 19.03 10.10 1.49
N GLY A 104 18.47 9.16 0.74
CA GLY A 104 18.73 8.99 -0.69
C GLY A 104 17.77 9.75 -1.60
N GLY A 105 16.61 10.17 -1.09
CA GLY A 105 15.55 10.83 -1.84
C GLY A 105 14.15 10.45 -1.40
N PRO A 106 13.12 10.71 -2.20
CA PRO A 106 11.75 10.45 -1.83
C PRO A 106 11.46 8.94 -1.68
N VAL A 107 10.78 8.59 -0.59
CA VAL A 107 10.23 7.25 -0.35
C VAL A 107 8.73 7.31 -0.64
N LEU A 108 8.28 6.51 -1.60
CA LEU A 108 6.90 6.41 -2.06
C LEU A 108 6.35 5.04 -1.65
N ILE A 109 5.37 5.02 -0.78
CA ILE A 109 4.75 3.80 -0.30
C ILE A 109 3.38 3.68 -0.94
N GLY A 110 3.12 2.57 -1.59
CA GLY A 110 1.82 2.28 -2.18
C GLY A 110 1.42 0.83 -1.93
N GLY A 111 0.16 0.52 -2.15
CA GLY A 111 -0.35 -0.83 -1.96
C GLY A 111 -1.76 -0.85 -1.40
N ASP A 112 -2.13 -1.96 -0.77
CA ASP A 112 -3.41 -2.09 -0.08
C ASP A 112 -3.21 -2.00 1.44
N PHE A 113 -3.62 -0.87 2.00
CA PHE A 113 -3.53 -0.62 3.44
C PHE A 113 -4.70 -1.21 4.23
N ASN A 114 -5.72 -1.72 3.56
CA ASN A 114 -6.95 -2.21 4.20
C ASN A 114 -7.51 -1.23 5.25
N ALA A 115 -7.33 0.08 4.99
CA ALA A 115 -7.75 1.19 5.84
C ALA A 115 -8.72 2.10 5.08
N ASP A 116 -9.66 2.69 5.78
CA ASP A 116 -10.68 3.59 5.24
C ASP A 116 -10.52 4.97 5.89
N VAL A 117 -9.82 5.88 5.21
CA VAL A 117 -9.54 7.24 5.69
C VAL A 117 -10.70 8.16 5.35
N GLN A 118 -11.19 8.91 6.32
CA GLN A 118 -12.40 9.73 6.24
C GLN A 118 -12.09 11.24 6.38
N SER A 119 -13.07 12.10 6.08
CA SER A 119 -12.90 13.56 6.18
C SER A 119 -12.67 14.02 7.62
N THR A 120 -13.24 13.32 8.60
CA THR A 120 -13.01 13.57 10.02
C THR A 120 -11.55 13.43 10.40
N ASP A 121 -10.81 12.57 9.71
CA ASP A 121 -9.37 12.36 9.93
C ASP A 121 -8.52 13.55 9.46
N ALA A 122 -9.06 14.40 8.56
CA ALA A 122 -8.38 15.61 8.08
C ALA A 122 -8.35 16.73 9.12
N ALA A 123 -9.22 16.70 10.12
CA ALA A 123 -9.33 17.73 11.13
C ALA A 123 -8.06 17.78 12.01
N GLY A 124 -7.18 18.76 11.74
CA GLY A 124 -5.91 18.92 12.47
C GLY A 124 -4.81 17.92 12.10
N ASN A 125 -5.03 17.02 11.16
CA ASN A 125 -4.08 16.02 10.73
C ASN A 125 -3.43 16.39 9.38
N ARG A 126 -2.13 16.68 9.41
CA ARG A 126 -1.37 17.04 8.20
C ARG A 126 -1.13 15.87 7.22
N ALA A 127 -1.38 14.64 7.62
CA ALA A 127 -1.23 13.48 6.74
C ALA A 127 -2.40 13.32 5.77
N VAL A 128 -3.58 13.83 6.13
CA VAL A 128 -4.83 13.68 5.36
C VAL A 128 -5.23 15.01 4.74
N GLY A 129 -5.49 14.99 3.42
CA GLY A 129 -6.00 16.14 2.68
C GLY A 129 -7.54 16.20 2.67
N ALA A 130 -8.09 17.23 2.05
CA ALA A 130 -9.53 17.51 2.04
C ALA A 130 -10.34 16.62 1.06
N HIS A 131 -9.72 15.74 0.28
CA HIS A 131 -10.38 14.97 -0.78
C HIS A 131 -10.49 13.50 -0.44
N THR A 132 -11.13 13.18 0.66
CA THR A 132 -11.44 11.80 1.07
C THR A 132 -12.67 11.27 0.35
N PHE A 133 -12.88 9.96 0.43
CA PHE A 133 -14.12 9.30 0.01
C PHE A 133 -14.93 8.96 1.26
N ASP A 134 -15.87 9.84 1.61
CA ASP A 134 -16.71 9.62 2.78
C ASP A 134 -17.94 8.80 2.43
N LYS A 135 -18.24 7.83 3.24
CA LYS A 135 -19.54 7.16 3.22
C LYS A 135 -20.55 8.07 3.89
N LYS A 136 -21.69 8.30 3.23
CA LYS A 136 -22.76 9.17 3.76
C LYS A 136 -23.39 8.67 5.08
N HIS A 137 -23.06 7.46 5.54
CA HIS A 137 -23.60 6.84 6.76
C HIS A 137 -22.47 6.26 7.61
N GLU A 138 -21.74 7.11 8.31
CA GLU A 138 -20.67 6.72 9.23
C GLU A 138 -21.14 5.89 10.45
N SER A 139 -22.46 5.96 10.79
CA SER A 139 -22.98 5.35 12.00
C SER A 139 -23.09 3.81 11.95
N GLU A 140 -22.92 3.18 10.80
CA GLU A 140 -23.23 1.76 10.61
C GLU A 140 -22.00 0.85 10.48
N ILE A 141 -20.78 1.38 10.34
CA ILE A 141 -19.59 0.56 10.16
C ILE A 141 -18.66 0.70 11.36
N ARG A 142 -19.03 0.04 12.43
CA ARG A 142 -18.15 -0.22 13.59
C ARG A 142 -17.45 -1.56 13.45
N ASP A 143 -16.70 -1.76 12.37
CA ASP A 143 -15.73 -2.83 12.29
C ASP A 143 -14.46 -2.32 13.02
N GLU A 144 -14.27 -2.77 14.26
CA GLU A 144 -13.16 -2.36 15.12
C GLU A 144 -11.79 -2.62 14.46
N GLY A 145 -11.68 -3.70 13.68
CA GLY A 145 -10.46 -3.98 12.94
C GLY A 145 -10.18 -2.98 11.82
N MET A 146 -11.21 -2.40 11.19
CA MET A 146 -11.03 -1.32 10.22
C MET A 146 -10.65 0.00 10.88
N ILE A 147 -11.19 0.28 12.06
CA ILE A 147 -10.79 1.44 12.86
C ILE A 147 -9.31 1.30 13.22
N SER A 148 -8.91 0.14 13.72
CA SER A 148 -7.52 -0.17 14.06
C SER A 148 -6.58 0.02 12.86
N ASN A 149 -6.91 -0.52 11.69
CA ASN A 149 -6.10 -0.35 10.48
C ASN A 149 -5.95 1.13 10.07
N ARG A 150 -7.02 1.93 10.23
CA ARG A 150 -7.00 3.36 9.95
C ARG A 150 -6.07 4.10 10.92
N GLU A 151 -6.20 3.85 12.21
CA GLU A 151 -5.40 4.48 13.24
C GLU A 151 -3.89 4.18 13.04
N GLU A 152 -3.54 2.93 12.78
CA GLU A 152 -2.16 2.52 12.49
C GLU A 152 -1.59 3.24 11.25
N LEU A 153 -2.39 3.39 10.18
CA LEU A 153 -1.97 4.12 8.99
C LEU A 153 -1.75 5.60 9.29
N LEU A 154 -2.65 6.23 10.02
CA LEU A 154 -2.55 7.64 10.39
C LEU A 154 -1.34 7.89 11.30
N ASP A 155 -1.15 7.08 12.32
CA ASP A 155 0.00 7.15 13.23
C ASP A 155 1.32 6.96 12.49
N PHE A 156 1.38 6.01 11.55
CA PHE A 156 2.54 5.83 10.71
C PHE A 156 2.83 7.08 9.89
N CYS A 157 1.84 7.62 9.19
CA CYS A 157 2.00 8.81 8.35
C CYS A 157 2.45 10.01 9.17
N ILE A 158 1.83 10.28 10.31
CA ILE A 158 2.18 11.40 11.20
C ILE A 158 3.60 11.22 11.73
N SER A 159 3.92 10.05 12.29
CA SER A 159 5.21 9.80 12.93
C SER A 159 6.38 9.81 11.96
N GLN A 160 6.14 9.46 10.68
CA GLN A 160 7.17 9.44 9.65
C GLN A 160 7.18 10.70 8.76
N GLY A 161 6.25 11.63 8.94
CA GLY A 161 6.12 12.83 8.12
C GLY A 161 5.66 12.54 6.70
N HIS A 162 4.81 11.52 6.51
CA HIS A 162 4.22 11.14 5.24
C HIS A 162 2.82 11.75 5.07
N ILE A 163 2.38 11.87 3.83
CA ILE A 163 1.01 12.26 3.49
C ILE A 163 0.31 11.13 2.73
N ILE A 164 -0.99 11.02 2.91
CA ILE A 164 -1.84 10.13 2.13
C ILE A 164 -2.22 10.85 0.84
N ALA A 165 -1.40 10.67 -0.20
CA ALA A 165 -1.42 11.48 -1.42
C ALA A 165 -2.79 11.52 -2.12
N ASN A 166 -3.54 10.42 -2.09
CA ASN A 166 -4.88 10.35 -2.71
C ASN A 166 -5.86 11.38 -2.15
N THR A 167 -5.67 11.81 -0.91
CA THR A 167 -6.56 12.74 -0.22
C THR A 167 -6.24 14.21 -0.50
N TRP A 168 -5.13 14.49 -1.18
CA TRP A 168 -4.66 15.86 -1.47
C TRP A 168 -5.05 16.38 -2.85
N TYR A 169 -5.52 15.49 -3.73
CA TYR A 169 -5.90 15.88 -5.09
C TYR A 169 -7.37 15.62 -5.34
N HIS A 170 -8.05 16.64 -5.88
CA HIS A 170 -9.45 16.50 -6.26
C HIS A 170 -9.59 15.43 -7.36
N LYS A 171 -10.51 14.50 -7.12
CA LYS A 171 -10.95 13.51 -8.10
C LYS A 171 -12.47 13.41 -8.01
N THR A 172 -13.13 13.06 -9.10
CA THR A 172 -14.55 12.65 -9.06
C THR A 172 -14.69 11.40 -8.20
N GLU A 173 -15.89 11.13 -7.70
CA GLU A 173 -16.13 10.03 -6.74
C GLU A 173 -15.68 8.66 -7.28
N THR A 174 -15.99 8.35 -8.53
CA THR A 174 -15.65 7.04 -9.13
C THR A 174 -14.17 6.69 -9.09
N PRO A 175 -13.21 7.58 -9.45
CA PRO A 175 -11.78 7.28 -9.34
C PRO A 175 -11.21 7.20 -7.92
N LYS A 176 -11.97 7.59 -6.91
CA LYS A 176 -11.58 7.42 -5.50
C LYS A 176 -11.81 5.98 -5.02
N ILE A 177 -12.68 5.25 -5.72
CA ILE A 177 -13.06 3.88 -5.39
C ILE A 177 -12.03 2.94 -5.97
N THR A 178 -11.35 2.19 -5.14
CA THR A 178 -10.32 1.24 -5.59
C THR A 178 -10.70 -0.23 -5.37
N TRP A 179 -11.73 -0.49 -4.58
CA TRP A 179 -12.25 -1.83 -4.38
C TRP A 179 -13.78 -1.85 -4.38
N LYS A 180 -14.35 -2.88 -5.00
CA LYS A 180 -15.79 -3.12 -5.08
C LYS A 180 -16.05 -4.61 -4.89
N ARG A 181 -17.00 -4.96 -4.04
CA ARG A 181 -17.39 -6.36 -3.86
C ARG A 181 -17.95 -6.92 -5.17
N PRO A 182 -17.44 -8.05 -5.68
CA PRO A 182 -17.98 -8.70 -6.87
C PRO A 182 -19.49 -9.02 -6.71
N GLY A 183 -20.24 -8.87 -7.78
CA GLY A 183 -21.68 -9.24 -7.81
C GLY A 183 -22.63 -8.26 -7.09
N THR A 184 -22.16 -7.11 -6.62
CA THR A 184 -23.02 -6.11 -5.99
C THR A 184 -23.25 -4.90 -6.90
N ILE A 185 -24.50 -4.43 -6.97
CA ILE A 185 -24.81 -3.10 -7.50
C ILE A 185 -24.06 -2.10 -6.62
N PRO A 186 -23.48 -1.02 -7.18
CA PRO A 186 -22.74 -0.03 -6.38
C PRO A 186 -23.70 0.67 -5.41
N THR A 187 -23.80 0.15 -4.21
CA THR A 187 -24.33 0.88 -3.07
C THR A 187 -23.12 1.41 -2.31
N HIS A 188 -23.22 2.63 -1.78
CA HIS A 188 -22.12 3.32 -1.08
C HIS A 188 -21.43 2.45 -0.01
N ASP A 189 -22.16 1.51 0.58
CA ASP A 189 -21.76 0.70 1.74
C ASP A 189 -20.75 -0.43 1.41
N LYS A 190 -20.40 -0.63 0.13
CA LYS A 190 -19.59 -1.76 -0.31
C LYS A 190 -18.35 -1.35 -1.10
N ILE A 191 -18.00 -0.08 -1.00
CA ILE A 191 -16.90 0.53 -1.76
C ILE A 191 -15.83 0.98 -0.77
N ARG A 192 -14.59 0.55 -0.97
CA ARG A 192 -13.44 0.94 -0.15
C ARG A 192 -12.43 1.72 -0.99
N GLY A 193 -11.86 2.76 -0.43
CA GLY A 193 -10.73 3.47 -1.03
C GLY A 193 -9.41 2.82 -0.63
N HIS A 194 -8.50 2.64 -1.60
CA HIS A 194 -7.10 2.31 -1.31
C HIS A 194 -6.27 3.58 -1.43
N TYR A 195 -5.28 3.73 -0.56
CA TYR A 195 -4.53 4.96 -0.46
C TYR A 195 -3.06 4.72 -0.82
N ALA A 196 -2.48 5.63 -1.58
CA ALA A 196 -1.04 5.71 -1.75
C ALA A 196 -0.47 6.69 -0.73
N VAL A 197 0.56 6.30 -0.04
CA VAL A 197 1.29 7.12 0.95
C VAL A 197 2.55 7.67 0.27
N LYS A 198 2.75 8.98 0.37
CA LYS A 198 3.90 9.68 -0.18
C LYS A 198 4.77 10.27 0.92
#